data_d73280cc3486963eaa9801dda2c47636
#
_entry.id   d73280cc3486963eaa9801dda2c47636
#
_cell.length_a   1.000
_cell.length_b   1.000
_cell.length_c   1.000
_cell.angle_alpha   90.00
_cell.angle_beta   90.00
_cell.angle_gamma   90.00
#
_symmetry.space_group_name_H-M   'P 1'
#
loop_
_entity.id
_entity.type
_entity.pdbx_description
1 polymer ?
#
loop_
_entity_poly.entity_id
_entity_poly.type
_entity_poly.pdbx_seq_one_letter_code
_entity_poly.pdbx_strand_id
1 'polypeptide(L)'
;MKWIGERVSFSEDKIRTTIMIEPENTYWVKGLMGAWLSMWLTIGAVVIWAYFTLKLTSQEEIILLIFLTFWLYYAVKVARSFFWLLWGKEMIKIDEASLTYKKSIKKYGRAVPYYFENINKMAMSVPEERSIQRVWEASPWIRGGERIEFEYNGKMIRFGRKLNEKDAKLLFQLVTKRIEERMKKIKN
;
A
#
# COMPACT_ATOMS: atom_id res chain seq x y z
N MET A 1 -22.83 -2.89 -2.51
CA MET A 1 -21.61 -2.11 -2.31
C MET A 1 -21.85 -0.73 -2.94
N LYS A 2 -21.61 0.36 -2.21
CA LYS A 2 -21.78 1.73 -2.70
C LYS A 2 -20.38 2.34 -2.91
N TRP A 3 -20.21 3.14 -3.96
CA TRP A 3 -18.94 3.82 -4.24
C TRP A 3 -18.93 5.22 -3.62
N ILE A 4 -17.79 5.59 -3.05
CA ILE A 4 -17.50 6.95 -2.57
C ILE A 4 -16.25 7.41 -3.31
N GLY A 5 -16.42 8.32 -4.28
CA GLY A 5 -15.32 8.69 -5.16
C GLY A 5 -14.97 7.61 -6.18
N GLU A 6 -13.71 7.58 -6.63
CA GLU A 6 -13.28 6.73 -7.75
C GLU A 6 -12.74 5.37 -7.31
N ARG A 7 -12.13 5.31 -6.11
CA ARG A 7 -11.35 4.14 -5.67
C ARG A 7 -11.81 3.55 -4.34
N VAL A 8 -12.78 4.17 -3.69
CA VAL A 8 -13.29 3.77 -2.39
C VAL A 8 -14.71 3.25 -2.52
N SER A 9 -14.94 2.03 -2.12
CA SER A 9 -16.27 1.45 -2.02
C SER A 9 -16.57 1.00 -0.60
N PHE A 10 -17.84 1.04 -0.19
CA PHE A 10 -18.25 0.57 1.11
C PHE A 10 -19.53 -0.25 1.05
N SER A 11 -19.65 -1.15 1.99
CA SER A 11 -20.85 -1.93 2.26
C SER A 11 -21.19 -1.77 3.72
N GLU A 12 -22.43 -1.45 3.97
CA GLU A 12 -22.96 -1.27 5.31
C GLU A 12 -23.94 -2.39 5.63
N ASP A 13 -23.72 -3.03 6.74
CA ASP A 13 -24.61 -4.00 7.34
C ASP A 13 -25.01 -3.50 8.74
N LYS A 14 -26.07 -4.05 9.35
CA LYS A 14 -26.56 -3.63 10.67
C LYS A 14 -25.48 -3.62 11.76
N ILE A 15 -24.54 -4.56 11.68
CA ILE A 15 -23.51 -4.78 12.70
C ILE A 15 -22.15 -4.21 12.29
N ARG A 16 -21.84 -4.12 11.00
CA ARG A 16 -20.50 -3.78 10.50
C ARG A 16 -20.53 -2.90 9.26
N THR A 17 -19.51 -2.06 9.14
CA THR A 17 -19.22 -1.31 7.91
C THR A 17 -17.91 -1.82 7.32
N THR A 18 -17.94 -2.28 6.09
CA THR A 18 -16.73 -2.73 5.36
C THR A 18 -16.42 -1.73 4.27
N ILE A 19 -15.21 -1.20 4.28
CA ILE A 19 -14.69 -0.24 3.30
C ILE A 19 -13.57 -0.92 2.53
N MET A 20 -13.58 -0.81 1.21
CA MET A 20 -12.55 -1.34 0.33
C MET A 20 -11.95 -0.20 -0.46
N ILE A 21 -10.61 -0.14 -0.47
CA ILE A 21 -9.84 0.82 -1.25
C ILE A 21 -9.09 0.04 -2.32
N GLU A 22 -9.36 0.37 -3.57
CA GLU A 22 -8.71 -0.26 -4.71
C GLU A 22 -7.42 0.47 -5.09
N PRO A 23 -6.43 -0.21 -5.69
CA PRO A 23 -5.24 0.44 -6.19
C PRO A 23 -5.58 1.36 -7.35
N GLU A 24 -4.69 2.28 -7.64
CA GLU A 24 -4.82 3.14 -8.82
C GLU A 24 -4.85 2.30 -10.10
N ASN A 25 -5.88 2.50 -10.94
CA ASN A 25 -6.09 1.67 -12.12
C ASN A 25 -5.57 2.33 -13.39
N THR A 26 -4.31 2.78 -13.38
CA THR A 26 -3.68 3.39 -14.54
C THR A 26 -3.01 2.33 -15.40
N TYR A 27 -3.63 1.95 -16.50
CA TYR A 27 -3.12 0.90 -17.41
C TYR A 27 -1.71 1.19 -17.92
N TRP A 28 -1.43 2.45 -18.25
CA TRP A 28 -0.12 2.88 -18.72
C TRP A 28 0.98 2.61 -17.68
N VAL A 29 0.73 2.94 -16.43
CA VAL A 29 1.69 2.70 -15.33
C VAL A 29 1.94 1.21 -15.13
N LYS A 30 0.89 0.38 -15.22
CA LYS A 30 1.02 -1.08 -15.15
C LYS A 30 1.87 -1.63 -16.28
N GLY A 31 1.64 -1.16 -17.52
CA GLY A 31 2.41 -1.55 -18.68
C GLY A 31 3.88 -1.16 -18.56
N LEU A 32 4.16 0.10 -18.19
CA LEU A 32 5.53 0.61 -18.03
C LEU A 32 6.30 -0.15 -16.93
N MET A 33 5.67 -0.38 -15.77
CA MET A 33 6.31 -1.14 -14.70
C MET A 33 6.53 -2.61 -15.06
N GLY A 34 5.60 -3.22 -15.79
CA GLY A 34 5.74 -4.58 -16.28
C GLY A 34 6.88 -4.72 -17.28
N ALA A 35 6.95 -3.82 -18.26
CA ALA A 35 8.03 -3.80 -19.26
C ALA A 35 9.41 -3.60 -18.59
N TRP A 36 9.51 -2.63 -17.66
CA TRP A 36 10.73 -2.40 -16.92
C TRP A 36 11.15 -3.63 -16.10
N LEU A 37 10.21 -4.26 -15.39
CA LEU A 37 10.49 -5.44 -14.57
C LEU A 37 10.95 -6.61 -15.45
N SER A 38 10.32 -6.83 -16.61
CA SER A 38 10.73 -7.86 -17.58
C SER A 38 12.16 -7.65 -18.08
N MET A 39 12.48 -6.41 -18.49
CA MET A 39 13.83 -6.04 -18.91
C MET A 39 14.84 -6.27 -17.77
N TRP A 40 14.53 -5.84 -16.55
CA TRP A 40 15.38 -6.01 -15.38
C TRP A 40 15.64 -7.48 -15.05
N LEU A 41 14.62 -8.33 -15.13
CA LEU A 41 14.75 -9.77 -14.92
C LEU A 41 15.58 -10.45 -16.04
N THR A 42 15.43 -10.01 -17.29
CA THR A 42 16.24 -10.51 -18.41
C THR A 42 17.73 -10.19 -18.19
N ILE A 43 18.05 -8.97 -17.79
CA ILE A 43 19.45 -8.57 -17.49
C ILE A 43 20.03 -9.49 -16.39
N GLY A 44 19.29 -9.69 -15.30
CA GLY A 44 19.74 -10.57 -14.23
C GLY A 44 19.92 -12.01 -14.66
N ALA A 45 19.02 -12.53 -15.49
CA ALA A 45 19.13 -13.88 -16.04
C ALA A 45 20.40 -14.04 -16.91
N VAL A 46 20.69 -13.05 -17.75
CA VAL A 46 21.93 -13.04 -18.57
C VAL A 46 23.19 -12.99 -17.69
N VAL A 47 23.20 -12.16 -16.65
CA VAL A 47 24.35 -12.07 -15.72
C VAL A 47 24.51 -13.37 -14.93
N ILE A 48 23.44 -13.98 -14.46
CA ILE A 48 23.48 -15.28 -13.77
C ILE A 48 24.02 -16.35 -14.73
N TRP A 49 23.54 -16.39 -15.95
CA TRP A 49 24.02 -17.33 -16.98
C TRP A 49 25.53 -17.12 -17.25
N ALA A 50 25.97 -15.87 -17.43
CA ALA A 50 27.37 -15.54 -17.63
C ALA A 50 28.27 -15.98 -16.45
N TYR A 51 27.81 -15.78 -15.22
CA TYR A 51 28.49 -16.20 -14.00
C TYR A 51 28.82 -17.70 -13.99
N PHE A 52 27.88 -18.55 -14.46
CA PHE A 52 28.08 -20.01 -14.44
C PHE A 52 28.75 -20.57 -15.69
N THR A 53 28.80 -19.85 -16.79
CA THR A 53 29.30 -20.37 -18.08
C THR A 53 30.65 -19.79 -18.52
N LEU A 54 30.97 -18.57 -18.09
CA LEU A 54 32.22 -17.91 -18.45
C LEU A 54 33.33 -18.25 -17.44
N LYS A 55 34.56 -18.31 -17.93
CA LYS A 55 35.75 -18.41 -17.08
C LYS A 55 36.09 -17.00 -16.57
N LEU A 56 35.64 -16.70 -15.38
CA LEU A 56 35.81 -15.40 -14.72
C LEU A 56 37.08 -15.40 -13.88
N THR A 57 37.70 -14.26 -13.77
CA THR A 57 38.74 -14.01 -12.77
C THR A 57 38.09 -13.75 -11.40
N SER A 58 38.82 -13.95 -10.32
CA SER A 58 38.30 -13.71 -8.94
C SER A 58 37.77 -12.28 -8.74
N GLN A 59 38.32 -11.30 -9.42
CA GLN A 59 37.85 -9.91 -9.37
C GLN A 59 36.49 -9.74 -10.08
N GLU A 60 36.32 -10.36 -11.26
CA GLU A 60 35.07 -10.34 -12.01
C GLU A 60 33.95 -11.06 -11.25
N GLU A 61 34.24 -12.19 -10.63
CA GLU A 61 33.27 -12.90 -9.78
C GLU A 61 32.75 -12.02 -8.64
N ILE A 62 33.64 -11.34 -7.93
CA ILE A 62 33.25 -10.42 -6.83
C ILE A 62 32.37 -9.30 -7.35
N ILE A 63 32.73 -8.67 -8.47
CA ILE A 63 31.95 -7.57 -9.07
C ILE A 63 30.56 -8.04 -9.46
N LEU A 64 30.45 -9.21 -10.10
CA LEU A 64 29.15 -9.78 -10.48
C LEU A 64 28.30 -10.16 -9.27
N LEU A 65 28.87 -10.67 -8.21
CA LEU A 65 28.13 -10.98 -6.96
C LEU A 65 27.59 -9.71 -6.30
N ILE A 66 28.39 -8.64 -6.25
CA ILE A 66 27.94 -7.34 -5.75
C ILE A 66 26.78 -6.84 -6.62
N PHE A 67 26.93 -6.86 -7.94
CA PHE A 67 25.87 -6.47 -8.86
C PHE A 67 24.59 -7.29 -8.65
N LEU A 68 24.67 -8.62 -8.60
CA LEU A 68 23.52 -9.51 -8.40
C LEU A 68 22.82 -9.26 -7.07
N THR A 69 23.56 -8.87 -6.02
CA THR A 69 22.97 -8.52 -4.73
C THR A 69 22.10 -7.26 -4.83
N PHE A 70 22.60 -6.20 -5.45
CA PHE A 70 21.85 -4.98 -5.71
C PHE A 70 20.69 -5.25 -6.68
N TRP A 71 20.94 -6.00 -7.75
CA TRP A 71 19.93 -6.37 -8.72
C TRP A 71 18.76 -7.09 -8.07
N LEU A 72 19.02 -8.10 -7.23
CA LEU A 72 17.99 -8.86 -6.52
C LEU A 72 17.18 -7.96 -5.56
N TYR A 73 17.87 -7.09 -4.81
CA TYR A 73 17.21 -6.15 -3.91
C TYR A 73 16.19 -5.27 -4.65
N TYR A 74 16.59 -4.68 -5.78
CA TYR A 74 15.71 -3.83 -6.57
C TYR A 74 14.62 -4.63 -7.28
N ALA A 75 14.94 -5.81 -7.80
CA ALA A 75 13.97 -6.71 -8.41
C ALA A 75 12.82 -7.03 -7.43
N VAL A 76 13.15 -7.42 -6.21
CA VAL A 76 12.16 -7.72 -5.15
C VAL A 76 11.34 -6.48 -4.78
N LYS A 77 12.00 -5.32 -4.63
CA LYS A 77 11.31 -4.06 -4.29
C LYS A 77 10.27 -3.67 -5.35
N VAL A 78 10.68 -3.69 -6.62
CA VAL A 78 9.82 -3.30 -7.74
C VAL A 78 8.74 -4.36 -7.97
N ALA A 79 9.06 -5.65 -7.93
CA ALA A 79 8.09 -6.72 -8.06
C ALA A 79 6.97 -6.60 -7.00
N ARG A 80 7.32 -6.33 -5.73
CA ARG A 80 6.33 -6.12 -4.67
C ARG A 80 5.43 -4.91 -4.94
N SER A 81 5.97 -3.83 -5.50
CA SER A 81 5.18 -2.64 -5.86
C SER A 81 4.29 -2.90 -7.06
N PHE A 82 4.78 -3.64 -8.05
CA PHE A 82 4.04 -4.06 -9.23
C PHE A 82 2.87 -5.00 -8.87
N PHE A 83 3.12 -6.02 -8.04
CA PHE A 83 2.06 -6.91 -7.57
C PHE A 83 1.00 -6.20 -6.73
N TRP A 84 1.42 -5.19 -5.96
CA TRP A 84 0.46 -4.32 -5.27
C TRP A 84 -0.39 -3.51 -6.25
N LEU A 85 0.21 -2.96 -7.31
CA LEU A 85 -0.51 -2.20 -8.34
C LEU A 85 -1.52 -3.07 -9.12
N LEU A 86 -1.18 -4.36 -9.34
CA LEU A 86 -2.06 -5.28 -10.05
C LEU A 86 -3.21 -5.81 -9.19
N TRP A 87 -2.93 -6.19 -7.94
CA TRP A 87 -3.85 -6.98 -7.11
C TRP A 87 -3.95 -6.50 -5.66
N GLY A 88 -3.33 -5.39 -5.32
CA GLY A 88 -3.37 -4.84 -3.98
C GLY A 88 -4.75 -4.29 -3.64
N LYS A 89 -5.21 -4.51 -2.41
CA LYS A 89 -6.43 -3.92 -1.87
C LYS A 89 -6.24 -3.61 -0.40
N GLU A 90 -6.74 -2.47 0.04
CA GLU A 90 -6.87 -2.17 1.46
C GLU A 90 -8.32 -2.39 1.87
N MET A 91 -8.52 -3.07 2.97
CA MET A 91 -9.83 -3.33 3.53
C MET A 91 -9.86 -2.82 4.96
N ILE A 92 -10.86 -2.01 5.26
CA ILE A 92 -11.14 -1.50 6.60
C ILE A 92 -12.51 -2.02 6.98
N LYS A 93 -12.59 -2.70 8.11
CA LYS A 93 -13.83 -3.21 8.66
C LYS A 93 -14.04 -2.58 10.03
N ILE A 94 -15.15 -1.87 10.18
CA ILE A 94 -15.55 -1.22 11.42
C ILE A 94 -16.65 -2.05 12.03
N ASP A 95 -16.34 -2.74 13.12
CA ASP A 95 -17.25 -3.53 13.92
C ASP A 95 -17.79 -2.69 15.11
N GLU A 96 -18.37 -3.31 16.11
CA GLU A 96 -18.93 -2.62 17.28
C GLU A 96 -17.86 -1.96 18.17
N ALA A 97 -16.70 -2.61 18.37
CA ALA A 97 -15.66 -2.17 19.28
C ALA A 97 -14.27 -1.96 18.63
N SER A 98 -14.12 -2.33 17.36
CA SER A 98 -12.81 -2.32 16.71
C SER A 98 -12.85 -1.90 15.24
N LEU A 99 -11.73 -1.33 14.79
CA LEU A 99 -11.40 -1.12 13.39
C LEU A 99 -10.41 -2.20 12.99
N THR A 100 -10.80 -3.11 12.10
CA THR A 100 -9.89 -4.11 11.54
C THR A 100 -9.34 -3.62 10.21
N TYR A 101 -8.02 -3.53 10.11
CA TYR A 101 -7.34 -3.11 8.89
C TYR A 101 -6.59 -4.28 8.25
N LYS A 102 -6.74 -4.44 6.94
CA LYS A 102 -6.06 -5.48 6.16
C LYS A 102 -5.49 -4.89 4.88
N LYS A 103 -4.18 -5.03 4.69
CA LYS A 103 -3.52 -4.90 3.38
C LYS A 103 -3.45 -6.28 2.74
N SER A 104 -4.01 -6.46 1.55
CA SER A 104 -4.02 -7.75 0.86
C SER A 104 -3.56 -7.62 -0.59
N ILE A 105 -2.84 -8.64 -1.06
CA ILE A 105 -2.57 -8.88 -2.49
C ILE A 105 -3.37 -10.11 -2.86
N LYS A 106 -4.35 -9.97 -3.76
CA LYS A 106 -5.41 -10.97 -3.99
C LYS A 106 -6.16 -11.30 -2.70
N LYS A 107 -5.99 -12.52 -2.18
CA LYS A 107 -6.62 -12.99 -0.93
C LYS A 107 -5.67 -12.99 0.27
N TYR A 108 -4.35 -12.89 0.02
CA TYR A 108 -3.32 -12.97 1.06
C TYR A 108 -3.11 -11.63 1.73
N GLY A 109 -3.07 -11.63 3.05
CA GLY A 109 -2.83 -10.46 3.88
C GLY A 109 -3.32 -10.69 5.31
N ARG A 110 -2.61 -10.12 6.27
CA ARG A 110 -2.98 -10.20 7.69
C ARG A 110 -3.98 -9.10 8.01
N ALA A 111 -5.09 -9.47 8.61
CA ALA A 111 -6.04 -8.53 9.21
C ALA A 111 -5.59 -8.24 10.65
N VAL A 112 -5.54 -6.98 11.03
CA VAL A 112 -5.14 -6.53 12.36
C VAL A 112 -6.28 -5.73 12.96
N PRO A 113 -6.85 -6.15 14.10
CA PRO A 113 -7.86 -5.38 14.80
C PRO A 113 -7.21 -4.27 15.65
N TYR A 114 -7.84 -3.12 15.68
CA TYR A 114 -7.50 -1.94 16.48
C TYR A 114 -8.74 -1.56 17.29
N TYR A 115 -8.71 -1.73 18.61
CA TYR A 115 -9.83 -1.40 19.49
C TYR A 115 -9.96 0.11 19.64
N PHE A 116 -11.19 0.62 19.61
CA PHE A 116 -11.45 2.07 19.63
C PHE A 116 -10.90 2.77 20.86
N GLU A 117 -10.89 2.10 22.02
CA GLU A 117 -10.36 2.62 23.27
C GLU A 117 -8.90 3.07 23.19
N ASN A 118 -8.13 2.44 22.31
CA ASN A 118 -6.69 2.70 22.14
C ASN A 118 -6.39 3.51 20.86
N ILE A 119 -7.41 3.94 20.14
CA ILE A 119 -7.24 4.79 18.95
C ILE A 119 -7.24 6.24 19.38
N ASN A 120 -6.13 6.93 19.15
CA ASN A 120 -5.97 8.34 19.39
C ASN A 120 -5.68 9.08 18.09
N LYS A 121 -6.00 10.39 18.07
CA LYS A 121 -5.54 11.35 17.05
C LYS A 121 -5.65 10.88 15.61
N MET A 122 -6.86 10.55 15.16
CA MET A 122 -7.06 10.27 13.73
C MET A 122 -6.92 11.58 12.94
N ALA A 123 -6.05 11.59 11.94
CA ALA A 123 -5.73 12.77 11.14
C ALA A 123 -5.58 12.42 9.66
N MET A 124 -5.73 13.43 8.81
CA MET A 124 -5.36 13.36 7.40
C MET A 124 -3.92 13.82 7.23
N SER A 125 -3.11 13.00 6.55
CA SER A 125 -1.75 13.33 6.13
C SER A 125 -1.76 13.69 4.65
N VAL A 126 -1.91 14.97 4.35
CA VAL A 126 -1.83 15.47 2.97
C VAL A 126 -0.53 16.27 2.84
N PRO A 127 0.44 15.80 2.03
CA PRO A 127 1.68 16.55 1.84
C PRO A 127 1.40 17.85 1.08
N GLU A 128 2.17 18.88 1.39
CA GLU A 128 2.09 20.18 0.72
C GLU A 128 2.25 20.04 -0.79
N GLU A 129 1.52 20.87 -1.55
CA GLU A 129 1.45 20.76 -3.02
C GLU A 129 2.80 20.82 -3.74
N ARG A 130 3.77 21.56 -3.19
CA ARG A 130 5.11 21.75 -3.78
C ARG A 130 6.20 20.95 -3.09
N SER A 131 5.87 20.00 -2.19
CA SER A 131 6.87 19.24 -1.47
C SER A 131 7.49 18.14 -2.32
N ILE A 132 8.79 17.92 -2.17
CA ILE A 132 9.52 16.78 -2.77
C ILE A 132 8.85 15.47 -2.32
N GLN A 133 8.33 15.43 -1.10
CA GLN A 133 7.60 14.29 -0.57
C GLN A 133 6.39 13.91 -1.45
N ARG A 134 5.61 14.88 -1.96
CA ARG A 134 4.48 14.62 -2.85
C ARG A 134 4.91 13.95 -4.15
N VAL A 135 6.01 14.41 -4.76
CA VAL A 135 6.57 13.82 -5.98
C VAL A 135 7.02 12.38 -5.74
N TRP A 136 7.71 12.15 -4.63
CA TRP A 136 8.13 10.81 -4.23
C TRP A 136 6.94 9.87 -3.97
N GLU A 137 5.95 10.33 -3.23
CA GLU A 137 4.75 9.54 -2.93
C GLU A 137 3.89 9.27 -4.16
N ALA A 138 3.87 10.17 -5.14
CA ALA A 138 3.18 9.97 -6.40
C ALA A 138 3.85 8.90 -7.28
N SER A 139 5.15 8.65 -7.09
CA SER A 139 5.89 7.66 -7.88
C SER A 139 5.34 6.24 -7.71
N PRO A 140 5.01 5.51 -8.80
CA PRO A 140 4.51 4.14 -8.71
C PRO A 140 5.54 3.16 -8.14
N TRP A 141 6.83 3.49 -8.21
CA TRP A 141 7.93 2.67 -7.73
C TRP A 141 8.08 2.67 -6.21
N ILE A 142 7.50 3.66 -5.53
CA ILE A 142 7.65 3.86 -4.10
C ILE A 142 6.40 3.39 -3.36
N ARG A 143 6.64 2.67 -2.27
CA ARG A 143 5.61 2.35 -1.29
C ARG A 143 5.42 3.54 -0.36
N GLY A 144 4.18 3.88 -0.05
CA GLY A 144 3.83 4.99 0.80
C GLY A 144 2.69 5.80 0.20
N GLY A 145 2.53 7.04 0.66
CA GLY A 145 1.46 7.91 0.22
C GLY A 145 0.11 7.58 0.86
N GLU A 146 0.13 6.99 2.05
CA GLU A 146 -1.07 6.81 2.85
C GLU A 146 -1.58 8.18 3.32
N ARG A 147 -2.89 8.42 3.17
CA ARG A 147 -3.52 9.73 3.38
C ARG A 147 -4.20 9.89 4.73
N ILE A 148 -4.40 8.81 5.44
CA ILE A 148 -5.05 8.81 6.75
C ILE A 148 -4.15 8.09 7.73
N GLU A 149 -4.02 8.66 8.91
CA GLU A 149 -3.23 8.09 10.00
C GLU A 149 -3.99 8.18 11.32
N PHE A 150 -3.71 7.24 12.21
CA PHE A 150 -4.16 7.28 13.60
C PHE A 150 -3.08 6.68 14.50
N GLU A 151 -3.07 7.13 15.73
CA GLU A 151 -2.20 6.60 16.76
C GLU A 151 -2.89 5.44 17.49
N TYR A 152 -2.17 4.32 17.63
CA TYR A 152 -2.61 3.15 18.38
C TYR A 152 -1.48 2.66 19.29
N ASN A 153 -1.66 2.77 20.60
CA ASN A 153 -0.64 2.39 21.59
C ASN A 153 0.76 2.99 21.29
N GLY A 154 0.82 4.27 20.96
CA GLY A 154 2.05 4.99 20.64
C GLY A 154 2.64 4.68 19.24
N LYS A 155 1.94 3.91 18.42
CA LYS A 155 2.36 3.61 17.05
C LYS A 155 1.44 4.28 16.03
N MET A 156 2.02 4.95 15.03
CA MET A 156 1.26 5.53 13.93
C MET A 156 0.90 4.46 12.90
N ILE A 157 -0.40 4.27 12.71
CA ILE A 157 -0.97 3.36 11.71
C ILE A 157 -1.48 4.19 10.55
N ARG A 158 -1.10 3.83 9.31
CA ARG A 158 -1.41 4.58 8.11
C ARG A 158 -2.16 3.72 7.09
N PHE A 159 -3.17 4.33 6.44
CA PHE A 159 -3.96 3.70 5.39
C PHE A 159 -4.46 4.71 4.34
N GLY A 160 -5.15 4.22 3.30
CA GLY A 160 -5.61 5.07 2.22
C GLY A 160 -4.47 5.41 1.23
N ARG A 161 -3.72 4.39 0.80
CA ARG A 161 -2.54 4.56 -0.05
C ARG A 161 -2.87 5.24 -1.38
N LYS A 162 -2.15 6.35 -1.65
CA LYS A 162 -2.23 7.12 -2.90
C LYS A 162 -3.64 7.53 -3.29
N LEU A 163 -4.52 7.76 -2.33
CA LEU A 163 -5.80 8.38 -2.59
C LEU A 163 -5.60 9.83 -3.03
N ASN A 164 -6.43 10.27 -3.97
CA ASN A 164 -6.55 11.68 -4.26
C ASN A 164 -7.13 12.41 -3.03
N GLU A 165 -6.99 13.71 -2.97
CA GLU A 165 -7.41 14.50 -1.81
C GLU A 165 -8.92 14.39 -1.55
N LYS A 166 -9.72 14.37 -2.60
CA LYS A 166 -11.18 14.24 -2.53
C LYS A 166 -11.58 12.91 -1.91
N ASP A 167 -11.06 11.80 -2.42
CA ASP A 167 -11.36 10.46 -1.92
C ASP A 167 -10.83 10.26 -0.49
N ALA A 168 -9.65 10.81 -0.19
CA ALA A 168 -9.09 10.77 1.16
C ALA A 168 -9.98 11.51 2.17
N LYS A 169 -10.49 12.69 1.82
CA LYS A 169 -11.40 13.47 2.67
C LYS A 169 -12.73 12.75 2.89
N LEU A 170 -13.31 12.18 1.84
CA LEU A 170 -14.55 11.41 1.95
C LEU A 170 -14.36 10.14 2.80
N LEU A 171 -13.24 9.42 2.61
CA LEU A 171 -12.90 8.26 3.41
C LEU A 171 -12.70 8.62 4.89
N PHE A 172 -11.95 9.70 5.16
CA PHE A 172 -11.73 10.19 6.52
C PHE A 172 -13.04 10.50 7.23
N GLN A 173 -13.92 11.26 6.58
CA GLN A 173 -15.23 11.61 7.13
C GLN A 173 -16.08 10.36 7.40
N LEU A 174 -16.10 9.40 6.49
CA LEU A 174 -16.85 8.15 6.65
C LEU A 174 -16.32 7.35 7.85
N VAL A 175 -15.00 7.13 7.93
CA VAL A 175 -14.38 6.33 8.99
C VAL A 175 -14.60 6.99 10.36
N THR A 176 -14.34 8.28 10.47
CA THR A 176 -14.52 9.04 11.73
C THR A 176 -15.98 9.00 12.20
N LYS A 177 -16.90 9.30 11.29
CA LYS A 177 -18.34 9.25 11.59
C LYS A 177 -18.78 7.87 12.10
N ARG A 178 -18.32 6.78 11.45
CA ARG A 178 -18.69 5.43 11.86
C ARG A 178 -18.10 5.03 13.20
N ILE A 179 -16.86 5.40 13.47
CA ILE A 179 -16.23 5.16 14.79
C ILE A 179 -17.03 5.91 15.88
N GLU A 180 -17.34 7.18 15.68
CA GLU A 180 -18.11 7.97 16.64
C GLU A 180 -19.50 7.40 16.90
N GLU A 181 -20.21 6.98 15.86
CA GLU A 181 -21.52 6.34 15.97
C GLU A 181 -21.45 5.05 16.81
N ARG A 182 -20.41 4.24 16.63
CA ARG A 182 -20.20 2.99 17.39
C ARG A 182 -19.79 3.29 18.83
N MET A 183 -18.90 4.22 19.06
CA MET A 183 -18.49 4.62 20.41
C MET A 183 -19.66 5.19 21.25
N LYS A 184 -20.57 5.94 20.63
CA LYS A 184 -21.79 6.43 21.31
C LYS A 184 -22.70 5.28 21.72
N LYS A 185 -22.82 4.22 20.90
CA LYS A 185 -23.62 3.03 21.23
C LYS A 185 -23.06 2.17 22.36
N ILE A 186 -21.74 2.20 22.57
CA ILE A 186 -21.09 1.48 23.68
C ILE A 186 -21.30 2.20 25.01
N LYS A 187 -21.44 3.54 24.98
CA LYS A 187 -21.61 4.37 26.19
C LYS A 187 -23.06 4.46 26.69
N ASN A 188 -24.02 4.13 25.85
CA ASN A 188 -25.43 4.05 26.18
C ASN A 188 -25.86 2.60 26.48
#